data_52a397a78e232e37402cd1cbaf4d6f7e
#
_entry.id   52a397a78e232e37402cd1cbaf4d6f7e
#
_cell.length_a   1.000
_cell.length_b   1.000
_cell.length_c   1.000
_cell.angle_alpha   90.00
_cell.angle_beta   90.00
_cell.angle_gamma   90.00
#
_symmetry.space_group_name_H-M   'P 1'
#
loop_
_entity.id
_entity.type
_entity.pdbx_description
1 polymer ?
#
loop_
_entity_poly.entity_id
_entity_poly.type
_entity_poly.pdbx_seq_one_letter_code
_entity_poly.pdbx_strand_id
1 'polypeptide(L)'
;MKKPVLPKFSQECVLCNCNEINDRMDNACFSEDSISDDLYQQEFFECEFKNVSIHSKMISCLFADVIFDHCDLSNACFSESVFRRCIFRNCRMTGIDYSDCSFTDVTMHDSLALLANLNQTTWKNAEWKQMCFQETSFFNVKFKDINIKDCDFTSSEFNQTKLSGIDVSSSNIESIATQPENLKGMIVNREQAVALAQLLEIIVK
;
A
#
# COMPACT_ATOMS: atom_id res chain seq x y z
N MET A 1 0.89 -17.97 7.35
CA MET A 1 1.48 -16.62 7.49
C MET A 1 1.08 -16.01 8.83
N LYS A 2 1.93 -15.17 9.41
CA LYS A 2 1.59 -14.39 10.61
C LYS A 2 0.68 -13.24 10.20
N LYS A 3 -0.38 -12.96 10.96
CA LYS A 3 -1.24 -11.81 10.68
C LYS A 3 -0.53 -10.50 11.09
N PRO A 4 -0.77 -9.40 10.39
CA PRO A 4 -0.30 -8.08 10.82
C PRO A 4 -0.77 -7.75 12.23
N VAL A 5 0.08 -7.08 12.99
CA VAL A 5 -0.32 -6.52 14.28
C VAL A 5 -1.11 -5.24 14.02
N LEU A 6 -2.32 -5.19 14.52
CA LEU A 6 -3.20 -4.03 14.34
C LEU A 6 -2.74 -2.83 15.17
N PRO A 7 -3.13 -1.61 14.78
CA PRO A 7 -2.90 -0.40 15.56
C PRO A 7 -3.39 -0.55 17.00
N LYS A 8 -2.67 0.06 17.91
CA LYS A 8 -3.02 0.08 19.33
C LYS A 8 -3.17 1.52 19.77
N PHE A 9 -4.28 1.84 20.36
CA PHE A 9 -4.55 3.14 20.95
C PHE A 9 -4.54 3.01 22.47
N SER A 10 -3.71 3.80 23.13
CA SER A 10 -3.56 3.79 24.60
C SER A 10 -4.70 4.51 25.31
N GLN A 11 -5.35 5.43 24.59
CA GLN A 11 -6.49 6.22 25.06
C GLN A 11 -7.39 6.62 23.86
N GLU A 12 -8.53 7.24 24.13
CA GLU A 12 -9.36 7.84 23.08
C GLU A 12 -8.59 9.00 22.42
N CYS A 13 -8.63 9.06 21.08
CA CYS A 13 -7.98 10.14 20.37
C CYS A 13 -8.73 11.46 20.52
N VAL A 14 -7.99 12.56 20.48
CA VAL A 14 -8.51 13.92 20.60
C VAL A 14 -8.75 14.51 19.22
N LEU A 15 -9.92 15.10 19.00
CA LEU A 15 -10.23 15.77 17.74
C LEU A 15 -9.31 16.99 17.56
N CYS A 16 -8.59 17.02 16.46
CA CYS A 16 -7.67 18.07 16.06
C CYS A 16 -8.00 18.55 14.64
N ASN A 17 -7.62 19.80 14.31
CA ASN A 17 -7.66 20.29 12.94
C ASN A 17 -6.34 19.97 12.23
N CYS A 18 -6.41 19.75 10.92
CA CYS A 18 -5.20 19.51 10.12
C CYS A 18 -4.22 20.70 10.12
N ASN A 19 -4.69 21.92 10.36
CA ASN A 19 -3.84 23.11 10.53
C ASN A 19 -3.04 23.13 11.85
N GLU A 20 -3.33 22.20 12.77
CA GLU A 20 -2.64 22.09 14.07
C GLU A 20 -1.51 21.05 14.03
N ILE A 21 -1.26 20.43 12.87
CA ILE A 21 -0.19 19.45 12.70
C ILE A 21 1.15 20.13 12.93
N ASN A 22 1.94 19.50 13.78
CA ASN A 22 3.28 19.92 14.12
C ASN A 22 4.25 18.73 14.03
N ASP A 23 5.49 18.89 14.43
CA ASP A 23 6.53 17.87 14.26
C ASP A 23 6.15 16.49 14.79
N ARG A 24 5.29 16.44 15.85
CA ARG A 24 4.80 15.20 16.43
C ARG A 24 3.36 15.32 16.89
N MET A 25 2.54 14.39 16.43
CA MET A 25 1.14 14.25 16.82
C MET A 25 0.94 12.92 17.53
N ASP A 26 0.40 12.97 18.74
CA ASP A 26 0.07 11.79 19.55
C ASP A 26 -1.44 11.78 19.87
N ASN A 27 -2.11 10.64 19.67
CA ASN A 27 -3.55 10.43 19.95
C ASN A 27 -4.47 11.46 19.28
N ALA A 28 -4.15 11.89 18.08
CA ALA A 28 -4.93 12.87 17.33
C ALA A 28 -5.94 12.19 16.39
N CYS A 29 -7.13 12.75 16.33
CA CYS A 29 -8.16 12.35 15.37
C CYS A 29 -8.46 13.54 14.46
N PHE A 30 -8.21 13.35 13.15
CA PHE A 30 -8.52 14.30 12.09
C PHE A 30 -9.76 13.80 11.36
N SER A 31 -10.78 14.62 11.22
CA SER A 31 -12.04 14.20 10.61
C SER A 31 -12.62 15.28 9.72
N GLU A 32 -13.04 14.87 8.51
CA GLU A 32 -13.72 15.75 7.53
C GLU A 32 -12.94 17.04 7.24
N ASP A 33 -11.63 16.90 7.05
CA ASP A 33 -10.69 18.01 6.91
C ASP A 33 -9.75 17.75 5.72
N SER A 34 -8.81 18.67 5.48
CA SER A 34 -7.83 18.53 4.41
C SER A 34 -6.43 18.99 4.84
N ILE A 35 -5.42 18.26 4.34
CA ILE A 35 -4.01 18.64 4.46
C ILE A 35 -3.56 19.13 3.09
N SER A 36 -3.29 20.43 2.99
CA SER A 36 -2.86 21.09 1.76
C SER A 36 -1.38 21.48 1.78
N ASP A 37 -0.82 21.67 2.97
CA ASP A 37 0.57 22.02 3.16
C ASP A 37 1.48 20.80 3.06
N ASP A 38 2.66 20.97 2.46
CA ASP A 38 3.68 19.93 2.43
C ASP A 38 4.26 19.73 3.83
N LEU A 39 4.31 18.47 4.27
CA LEU A 39 4.83 18.07 5.57
C LEU A 39 6.10 17.23 5.38
N TYR A 40 7.10 17.48 6.21
CA TYR A 40 8.40 16.80 6.14
C TYR A 40 8.84 16.34 7.52
N GLN A 41 9.17 15.04 7.64
CA GLN A 41 9.73 14.47 8.88
C GLN A 41 8.80 14.54 10.09
N GLN A 42 7.47 14.66 9.88
CA GLN A 42 6.50 14.60 10.95
C GLN A 42 6.32 13.18 11.48
N GLU A 43 5.97 13.09 12.75
CA GLU A 43 5.68 11.84 13.42
C GLU A 43 4.22 11.78 13.88
N PHE A 44 3.52 10.70 13.53
CA PHE A 44 2.13 10.44 13.93
C PHE A 44 2.07 9.13 14.72
N PHE A 45 1.62 9.20 15.97
CA PHE A 45 1.46 8.04 16.86
C PHE A 45 0.04 7.94 17.36
N GLU A 46 -0.57 6.75 17.22
CA GLU A 46 -1.94 6.49 17.68
C GLU A 46 -2.94 7.51 17.10
N CYS A 47 -2.82 7.83 15.81
CA CYS A 47 -3.66 8.83 15.14
C CYS A 47 -4.71 8.17 14.23
N GLU A 48 -5.83 8.84 14.04
CA GLU A 48 -6.86 8.46 13.08
C GLU A 48 -7.14 9.61 12.11
N PHE A 49 -7.09 9.30 10.81
CA PHE A 49 -7.53 10.17 9.72
C PHE A 49 -8.82 9.57 9.15
N LYS A 50 -9.93 10.28 9.29
CA LYS A 50 -11.25 9.83 8.83
C LYS A 50 -11.89 10.86 7.93
N ASN A 51 -12.23 10.46 6.69
CA ASN A 51 -12.75 11.38 5.67
C ASN A 51 -11.83 12.60 5.44
N VAL A 52 -10.51 12.39 5.49
CA VAL A 52 -9.52 13.46 5.28
C VAL A 52 -9.00 13.39 3.85
N SER A 53 -8.85 14.56 3.22
CA SER A 53 -8.22 14.70 1.91
C SER A 53 -6.77 15.14 2.06
N ILE A 54 -5.83 14.38 1.50
CA ILE A 54 -4.40 14.68 1.52
C ILE A 54 -3.92 14.68 0.06
N HIS A 55 -3.62 15.85 -0.47
CA HIS A 55 -3.11 16.02 -1.84
C HIS A 55 -1.74 16.69 -1.88
N SER A 56 -1.07 16.72 -0.74
CA SER A 56 0.22 17.33 -0.49
C SER A 56 1.32 16.27 -0.35
N LYS A 57 2.54 16.72 -0.05
CA LYS A 57 3.66 15.84 0.25
C LYS A 57 3.74 15.60 1.76
N MET A 58 3.94 14.34 2.14
CA MET A 58 4.23 13.90 3.50
C MET A 58 5.51 13.05 3.47
N ILE A 59 6.63 13.69 3.22
CA ILE A 59 7.91 13.03 2.90
C ILE A 59 8.70 12.71 4.16
N SER A 60 9.32 11.52 4.21
CA SER A 60 10.16 11.05 5.33
C SER A 60 9.42 11.08 6.68
N CYS A 61 8.09 10.91 6.67
CA CYS A 61 7.25 10.91 7.86
C CYS A 61 7.19 9.52 8.53
N LEU A 62 6.91 9.49 9.81
CA LEU A 62 6.67 8.28 10.59
C LEU A 62 5.20 8.16 10.99
N PHE A 63 4.58 7.06 10.61
CA PHE A 63 3.23 6.69 11.01
C PHE A 63 3.29 5.40 11.82
N ALA A 64 2.94 5.45 13.10
CA ALA A 64 2.90 4.29 13.98
C ALA A 64 1.56 4.21 14.72
N ASP A 65 0.89 3.06 14.58
CA ASP A 65 -0.46 2.86 15.12
C ASP A 65 -1.48 3.86 14.54
N VAL A 66 -1.49 3.99 13.19
CA VAL A 66 -2.32 4.98 12.48
C VAL A 66 -3.39 4.29 11.62
N ILE A 67 -4.58 4.86 11.60
CA ILE A 67 -5.69 4.44 10.75
C ILE A 67 -6.03 5.55 9.76
N PHE A 68 -6.06 5.20 8.47
CA PHE A 68 -6.63 6.00 7.40
C PHE A 68 -7.95 5.35 6.96
N ASP A 69 -9.07 6.01 7.20
CA ASP A 69 -10.41 5.50 6.94
C ASP A 69 -11.21 6.47 6.07
N HIS A 70 -11.66 6.02 4.89
CA HIS A 70 -12.37 6.83 3.90
C HIS A 70 -11.61 8.09 3.46
N CYS A 71 -10.27 8.05 3.45
CA CYS A 71 -9.45 9.19 3.03
C CYS A 71 -9.30 9.28 1.51
N ASP A 72 -9.21 10.50 1.00
CA ASP A 72 -8.75 10.76 -0.36
C ASP A 72 -7.27 11.17 -0.34
N LEU A 73 -6.42 10.23 -0.74
CA LEU A 73 -4.97 10.38 -0.81
C LEU A 73 -4.50 10.43 -2.27
N SER A 74 -5.39 10.81 -3.19
CA SER A 74 -5.07 10.83 -4.62
C SER A 74 -3.96 11.84 -4.92
N ASN A 75 -2.93 11.39 -5.63
CA ASN A 75 -1.72 12.14 -5.96
C ASN A 75 -0.92 12.66 -4.75
N ALA A 76 -1.20 12.18 -3.54
CA ALA A 76 -0.35 12.47 -2.38
C ALA A 76 1.03 11.79 -2.55
N CYS A 77 2.06 12.42 -1.99
CA CYS A 77 3.41 11.86 -1.97
C CYS A 77 3.85 11.56 -0.54
N PHE A 78 4.02 10.26 -0.24
CA PHE A 78 4.51 9.78 1.05
C PHE A 78 5.94 9.21 0.95
N SER A 79 6.70 9.57 -0.07
CA SER A 79 8.02 8.99 -0.32
C SER A 79 8.92 8.99 0.92
N GLU A 80 9.78 7.97 1.02
CA GLU A 80 10.74 7.78 2.13
C GLU A 80 10.10 7.62 3.53
N SER A 81 8.78 7.44 3.61
CA SER A 81 8.06 7.37 4.88
C SER A 81 8.01 5.94 5.46
N VAL A 82 7.78 5.87 6.76
CA VAL A 82 7.71 4.62 7.51
C VAL A 82 6.32 4.41 8.10
N PHE A 83 5.72 3.28 7.80
CA PHE A 83 4.42 2.87 8.30
C PHE A 83 4.55 1.63 9.19
N ARG A 84 4.12 1.71 10.44
CA ARG A 84 4.15 0.61 11.41
C ARG A 84 2.79 0.43 12.07
N ARG A 85 2.22 -0.78 11.96
CA ARG A 85 0.90 -1.10 12.51
C ARG A 85 -0.16 -0.10 12.05
N CYS A 86 -0.24 0.08 10.71
CA CYS A 86 -1.18 1.00 10.10
C CYS A 86 -2.28 0.25 9.34
N ILE A 87 -3.43 0.88 9.24
CA ILE A 87 -4.56 0.40 8.44
C ILE A 87 -4.94 1.48 7.43
N PHE A 88 -5.07 1.08 6.17
CA PHE A 88 -5.72 1.88 5.13
C PHE A 88 -6.99 1.14 4.71
N ARG A 89 -8.14 1.77 4.87
CA ARG A 89 -9.41 1.16 4.49
C ARG A 89 -10.34 2.17 3.82
N ASN A 90 -11.03 1.70 2.78
CA ASN A 90 -11.98 2.51 2.01
C ASN A 90 -11.35 3.80 1.46
N CYS A 91 -10.04 3.78 1.17
CA CYS A 91 -9.30 4.95 0.71
C CYS A 91 -9.22 5.03 -0.81
N ARG A 92 -9.17 6.25 -1.32
CA ARG A 92 -8.79 6.55 -2.69
C ARG A 92 -7.32 6.98 -2.71
N MET A 93 -6.49 6.24 -3.43
CA MET A 93 -5.04 6.44 -3.50
C MET A 93 -4.54 6.46 -4.95
N THR A 94 -5.38 6.95 -5.88
CA THR A 94 -5.03 7.01 -7.31
C THR A 94 -3.84 7.93 -7.51
N GLY A 95 -2.78 7.45 -8.18
CA GLY A 95 -1.57 8.22 -8.44
C GLY A 95 -0.72 8.53 -7.20
N ILE A 96 -0.96 7.83 -6.07
CA ILE A 96 -0.18 8.02 -4.85
C ILE A 96 1.28 7.61 -5.05
N ASP A 97 2.20 8.35 -4.44
CA ASP A 97 3.62 8.02 -4.42
C ASP A 97 4.05 7.51 -3.04
N TYR A 98 4.38 6.21 -2.97
CA TYR A 98 4.94 5.53 -1.82
C TYR A 98 6.39 5.10 -2.04
N SER A 99 7.09 5.68 -3.02
CA SER A 99 8.47 5.28 -3.33
C SER A 99 9.37 5.32 -2.08
N ASP A 100 10.27 4.34 -1.99
CA ASP A 100 11.22 4.18 -0.89
C ASP A 100 10.60 4.01 0.51
N CYS A 101 9.30 3.77 0.61
CA CYS A 101 8.62 3.56 1.87
C CYS A 101 8.89 2.19 2.50
N SER A 102 8.75 2.14 3.83
CA SER A 102 8.82 0.90 4.60
C SER A 102 7.50 0.63 5.33
N PHE A 103 6.91 -0.54 5.09
CA PHE A 103 5.66 -0.98 5.68
C PHE A 103 5.90 -2.21 6.57
N THR A 104 5.55 -2.12 7.85
CA THR A 104 5.63 -3.24 8.80
C THR A 104 4.33 -3.37 9.57
N ASP A 105 3.73 -4.57 9.55
CA ASP A 105 2.43 -4.83 10.18
C ASP A 105 1.33 -3.91 9.61
N VAL A 106 1.23 -3.81 8.28
CA VAL A 106 0.27 -2.91 7.61
C VAL A 106 -0.81 -3.73 6.92
N THR A 107 -2.05 -3.27 7.05
CA THR A 107 -3.21 -3.80 6.33
C THR A 107 -3.77 -2.74 5.39
N MET A 108 -3.96 -3.10 4.13
CA MET A 108 -4.68 -2.28 3.16
C MET A 108 -5.88 -3.07 2.64
N HIS A 109 -7.07 -2.51 2.69
CA HIS A 109 -8.26 -3.20 2.20
C HIS A 109 -9.32 -2.25 1.64
N ASP A 110 -10.12 -2.77 0.72
CA ASP A 110 -11.27 -2.09 0.13
C ASP A 110 -10.93 -0.70 -0.44
N SER A 111 -9.75 -0.57 -1.09
CA SER A 111 -9.20 0.74 -1.50
C SER A 111 -8.71 0.73 -2.94
N LEU A 112 -8.66 1.92 -3.55
CA LEU A 112 -8.27 2.14 -4.93
C LEU A 112 -6.87 2.78 -5.00
N ALA A 113 -5.90 2.09 -5.57
CA ALA A 113 -4.52 2.55 -5.74
C ALA A 113 -4.07 2.44 -7.21
N LEU A 114 -4.92 2.93 -8.13
CA LEU A 114 -4.60 2.96 -9.57
C LEU A 114 -3.43 3.89 -9.82
N LEU A 115 -2.56 3.55 -10.79
CA LEU A 115 -1.42 4.38 -11.20
C LEU A 115 -0.47 4.71 -10.02
N ALA A 116 -0.49 3.93 -8.95
CA ALA A 116 0.34 4.18 -7.79
C ALA A 116 1.82 3.87 -8.05
N ASN A 117 2.69 4.58 -7.37
CA ASN A 117 4.13 4.32 -7.36
C ASN A 117 4.52 3.64 -6.04
N LEU A 118 4.81 2.33 -6.09
CA LEU A 118 5.31 1.56 -4.95
C LEU A 118 6.78 1.14 -5.15
N ASN A 119 7.53 1.85 -5.95
CA ASN A 119 8.89 1.51 -6.28
C ASN A 119 9.79 1.52 -5.04
N GLN A 120 10.70 0.53 -4.97
CA GLN A 120 11.71 0.41 -3.91
C GLN A 120 11.13 0.22 -2.49
N THR A 121 9.83 -0.09 -2.38
CA THR A 121 9.18 -0.31 -1.08
C THR A 121 9.59 -1.64 -0.44
N THR A 122 9.51 -1.68 0.89
CA THR A 122 9.70 -2.91 1.67
C THR A 122 8.45 -3.20 2.48
N TRP A 123 7.91 -4.42 2.31
CA TRP A 123 6.71 -4.91 2.99
C TRP A 123 7.05 -6.06 3.91
N LYS A 124 6.74 -5.93 5.21
CA LYS A 124 6.97 -6.97 6.19
C LYS A 124 5.71 -7.23 7.00
N ASN A 125 5.24 -8.48 6.99
CA ASN A 125 4.02 -8.90 7.70
C ASN A 125 2.83 -8.00 7.32
N ALA A 126 2.45 -8.00 6.03
CA ALA A 126 1.41 -7.13 5.49
C ALA A 126 0.23 -7.94 4.95
N GLU A 127 -0.92 -7.29 4.84
CA GLU A 127 -2.11 -7.85 4.21
C GLU A 127 -2.71 -6.85 3.21
N TRP A 128 -2.96 -7.32 1.98
CA TRP A 128 -3.72 -6.61 0.96
C TRP A 128 -4.98 -7.40 0.64
N LYS A 129 -6.13 -6.78 0.78
CA LYS A 129 -7.41 -7.42 0.51
C LYS A 129 -8.33 -6.49 -0.27
N GLN A 130 -8.88 -6.98 -1.38
CA GLN A 130 -9.81 -6.21 -2.22
C GLN A 130 -9.24 -4.83 -2.62
N MET A 131 -7.94 -4.82 -2.96
CA MET A 131 -7.24 -3.64 -3.44
C MET A 131 -7.28 -3.57 -4.96
N CYS A 132 -7.46 -2.38 -5.52
CA CYS A 132 -7.26 -2.14 -6.94
C CYS A 132 -5.91 -1.46 -7.16
N PHE A 133 -4.95 -2.20 -7.72
CA PHE A 133 -3.60 -1.74 -8.07
C PHE A 133 -3.39 -1.67 -9.59
N GLN A 134 -4.43 -1.39 -10.36
CA GLN A 134 -4.29 -1.32 -11.82
C GLN A 134 -3.23 -0.29 -12.22
N GLU A 135 -2.44 -0.61 -13.25
CA GLU A 135 -1.39 0.25 -13.81
C GLU A 135 -0.38 0.76 -12.77
N THR A 136 -0.18 0.00 -11.68
CA THR A 136 0.71 0.36 -10.56
C THR A 136 2.12 -0.14 -10.80
N SER A 137 3.11 0.67 -10.44
CA SER A 137 4.53 0.30 -10.52
C SER A 137 5.03 -0.31 -9.22
N PHE A 138 5.56 -1.55 -9.31
CA PHE A 138 6.20 -2.31 -8.22
C PHE A 138 7.67 -2.63 -8.58
N PHE A 139 8.44 -1.62 -8.94
CA PHE A 139 9.83 -1.81 -9.28
C PHE A 139 10.69 -2.02 -8.03
N ASN A 140 11.50 -3.10 -8.01
CA ASN A 140 12.42 -3.44 -6.91
C ASN A 140 11.76 -3.49 -5.52
N VAL A 141 10.53 -4.02 -5.46
CA VAL A 141 9.79 -4.19 -4.19
C VAL A 141 10.28 -5.44 -3.46
N LYS A 142 10.37 -5.34 -2.13
CA LYS A 142 10.76 -6.45 -1.26
C LYS A 142 9.57 -6.89 -0.41
N PHE A 143 9.12 -8.12 -0.61
CA PHE A 143 8.06 -8.74 0.17
C PHE A 143 8.62 -9.73 1.18
N LYS A 144 8.13 -9.64 2.43
CA LYS A 144 8.38 -10.60 3.49
C LYS A 144 7.09 -10.84 4.29
N ASP A 145 6.54 -12.04 4.18
CA ASP A 145 5.29 -12.42 4.87
C ASP A 145 4.10 -11.51 4.48
N ILE A 146 3.77 -11.45 3.18
CA ILE A 146 2.60 -10.74 2.68
C ILE A 146 1.45 -11.70 2.36
N ASN A 147 0.23 -11.34 2.75
CA ASN A 147 -1.01 -11.99 2.37
C ASN A 147 -1.76 -11.12 1.35
N ILE A 148 -2.01 -11.67 0.16
CA ILE A 148 -2.71 -10.96 -0.92
C ILE A 148 -4.00 -11.72 -1.20
N LYS A 149 -5.13 -11.02 -1.22
CA LYS A 149 -6.43 -11.64 -1.43
C LYS A 149 -7.37 -10.74 -2.23
N ASP A 150 -7.94 -11.30 -3.28
CA ASP A 150 -8.99 -10.66 -4.09
C ASP A 150 -8.59 -9.26 -4.60
N CYS A 151 -7.30 -9.09 -4.99
CA CYS A 151 -6.76 -7.82 -5.51
C CYS A 151 -6.77 -7.79 -7.04
N ASP A 152 -6.73 -6.60 -7.60
CA ASP A 152 -6.62 -6.39 -9.05
C ASP A 152 -5.28 -5.71 -9.39
N PHE A 153 -4.42 -6.44 -10.11
CA PHE A 153 -3.12 -5.99 -10.59
C PHE A 153 -3.08 -5.80 -12.12
N THR A 154 -4.24 -5.62 -12.75
CA THR A 154 -4.29 -5.46 -14.21
C THR A 154 -3.30 -4.40 -14.69
N SER A 155 -2.49 -4.77 -15.68
CA SER A 155 -1.47 -3.91 -16.30
C SER A 155 -0.40 -3.36 -15.35
N SER A 156 -0.22 -3.95 -14.17
CA SER A 156 0.82 -3.53 -13.22
C SER A 156 2.20 -4.07 -13.59
N GLU A 157 3.25 -3.36 -13.17
CA GLU A 157 4.64 -3.69 -13.47
C GLU A 157 5.40 -4.20 -12.23
N PHE A 158 5.96 -5.43 -12.31
CA PHE A 158 6.75 -6.05 -11.23
C PHE A 158 8.23 -6.23 -11.61
N ASN A 159 8.79 -5.23 -12.27
CA ASN A 159 10.17 -5.28 -12.72
C ASN A 159 11.15 -5.31 -11.53
N GLN A 160 12.15 -6.23 -11.56
CA GLN A 160 13.11 -6.48 -10.49
C GLN A 160 12.46 -6.88 -9.13
N THR A 161 11.19 -7.29 -9.13
CA THR A 161 10.44 -7.69 -7.94
C THR A 161 10.24 -9.21 -7.93
N LYS A 162 10.84 -9.88 -6.95
CA LYS A 162 10.73 -11.34 -6.79
C LYS A 162 9.37 -11.70 -6.21
N LEU A 163 8.63 -12.56 -6.91
CA LEU A 163 7.30 -13.01 -6.52
C LEU A 163 7.29 -14.42 -5.90
N SER A 164 8.46 -14.95 -5.54
CA SER A 164 8.58 -16.28 -4.95
C SER A 164 7.83 -16.39 -3.63
N GLY A 165 6.91 -17.37 -3.55
CA GLY A 165 6.06 -17.61 -2.38
C GLY A 165 4.87 -16.64 -2.26
N ILE A 166 4.71 -15.70 -3.16
CA ILE A 166 3.56 -14.80 -3.21
C ILE A 166 2.38 -15.53 -3.86
N ASP A 167 1.27 -15.63 -3.13
CA ASP A 167 0.03 -16.24 -3.60
C ASP A 167 -0.92 -15.15 -4.11
N VAL A 168 -1.15 -15.15 -5.42
CA VAL A 168 -2.10 -14.25 -6.11
C VAL A 168 -3.24 -15.03 -6.76
N SER A 169 -3.43 -16.30 -6.38
CA SER A 169 -4.39 -17.20 -7.05
C SER A 169 -5.84 -16.72 -7.00
N SER A 170 -6.21 -15.87 -6.04
CA SER A 170 -7.53 -15.24 -5.91
C SER A 170 -7.64 -13.86 -6.59
N SER A 171 -6.55 -13.35 -7.15
CA SER A 171 -6.45 -11.97 -7.65
C SER A 171 -6.46 -11.92 -9.19
N ASN A 172 -6.70 -10.74 -9.75
CA ASN A 172 -6.53 -10.52 -11.18
C ASN A 172 -5.09 -10.08 -11.48
N ILE A 173 -4.44 -10.76 -12.43
CA ILE A 173 -3.07 -10.46 -12.89
C ILE A 173 -3.01 -10.28 -14.41
N GLU A 174 -4.10 -9.85 -15.02
CA GLU A 174 -4.18 -9.66 -16.47
C GLU A 174 -3.16 -8.61 -16.91
N SER A 175 -2.40 -8.94 -17.96
CA SER A 175 -1.42 -8.04 -18.61
C SER A 175 -0.35 -7.49 -17.66
N ILE A 176 0.00 -8.19 -16.57
CA ILE A 176 1.15 -7.76 -15.75
C ILE A 176 2.44 -7.80 -16.57
N ALA A 177 3.34 -6.84 -16.31
CA ALA A 177 4.66 -6.78 -16.89
C ALA A 177 5.73 -7.18 -15.86
N THR A 178 6.57 -8.17 -16.19
CA THR A 178 7.69 -8.61 -15.36
C THR A 178 8.67 -9.47 -16.15
N GLN A 179 9.86 -9.68 -15.63
CA GLN A 179 10.81 -10.63 -16.18
C GLN A 179 10.46 -12.07 -15.73
N PRO A 180 10.66 -13.10 -16.59
CA PRO A 180 10.36 -14.50 -16.28
C PRO A 180 11.01 -15.01 -14.99
N GLU A 181 12.24 -14.58 -14.69
CA GLU A 181 12.96 -14.95 -13.47
C GLU A 181 12.29 -14.48 -12.18
N ASN A 182 11.52 -13.41 -12.21
CA ASN A 182 10.77 -12.89 -11.07
C ASN A 182 9.55 -13.75 -10.71
N LEU A 183 9.02 -14.51 -11.68
CA LEU A 183 7.86 -15.40 -11.51
C LEU A 183 8.19 -16.70 -10.78
N LYS A 184 9.46 -17.03 -10.64
CA LYS A 184 9.89 -18.31 -10.07
C LYS A 184 9.34 -18.50 -8.65
N GLY A 185 8.47 -19.51 -8.46
CA GLY A 185 7.86 -19.85 -7.18
C GLY A 185 6.66 -18.98 -6.79
N MET A 186 6.15 -18.15 -7.68
CA MET A 186 4.85 -17.47 -7.56
C MET A 186 3.72 -18.50 -7.52
N ILE A 187 2.71 -18.28 -6.69
CA ILE A 187 1.56 -19.17 -6.55
C ILE A 187 0.38 -18.54 -7.29
N VAL A 188 -0.14 -19.29 -8.25
CA VAL A 188 -1.19 -18.83 -9.19
C VAL A 188 -2.25 -19.92 -9.37
N ASN A 189 -3.43 -19.54 -9.87
CA ASN A 189 -4.43 -20.49 -10.32
C ASN A 189 -4.15 -20.99 -11.75
N ARG A 190 -4.99 -21.92 -12.24
CA ARG A 190 -4.80 -22.58 -13.55
C ARG A 190 -4.88 -21.61 -14.71
N GLU A 191 -5.83 -20.69 -14.67
CA GLU A 191 -6.08 -19.74 -15.76
C GLU A 191 -4.94 -18.71 -15.83
N GLN A 192 -4.48 -18.22 -14.68
CA GLN A 192 -3.32 -17.35 -14.55
C GLN A 192 -2.05 -18.00 -15.07
N ALA A 193 -1.84 -19.30 -14.81
CA ALA A 193 -0.67 -20.03 -15.32
C ALA A 193 -0.65 -20.08 -16.85
N VAL A 194 -1.80 -20.22 -17.50
CA VAL A 194 -1.93 -20.18 -18.96
C VAL A 194 -1.61 -18.78 -19.48
N ALA A 195 -2.11 -17.72 -18.86
CA ALA A 195 -1.82 -16.35 -19.25
C ALA A 195 -0.33 -16.01 -19.10
N LEU A 196 0.29 -16.42 -17.99
CA LEU A 196 1.73 -16.22 -17.75
C LEU A 196 2.64 -17.00 -18.71
N ALA A 197 2.16 -18.13 -19.25
CA ALA A 197 2.92 -18.87 -20.27
C ALA A 197 3.22 -18.02 -21.51
N GLN A 198 2.40 -17.04 -21.83
CA GLN A 198 2.62 -16.12 -22.95
C GLN A 198 3.87 -15.24 -22.72
N LEU A 199 4.17 -14.87 -21.47
CA LEU A 199 5.41 -14.13 -21.14
C LEU A 199 6.68 -14.96 -21.40
N LEU A 200 6.53 -16.29 -21.46
CA LEU A 200 7.59 -17.24 -21.77
C LEU A 200 7.58 -17.67 -23.25
N GLU A 201 6.79 -17.01 -24.10
CA GLU A 201 6.58 -17.36 -25.51
C GLU A 201 6.08 -18.81 -25.71
N ILE A 202 5.44 -19.40 -24.72
CA ILE A 202 4.87 -20.75 -24.78
C ILE A 202 3.51 -20.68 -25.50
N ILE A 203 3.35 -21.50 -26.54
CA ILE A 203 2.09 -21.63 -27.27
C ILE A 203 1.22 -22.66 -26.57
N VAL A 204 0.12 -22.22 -25.96
CA VAL A 204 -0.90 -23.09 -25.39
C VAL A 204 -1.95 -23.39 -26.44
N LYS A 205 -2.26 -24.68 -26.66
CA LYS A 205 -3.23 -25.17 -27.63
C LYS A 205 -4.47 -25.72 -26.93
#